data_a6317631db35c70bc2c9fe8b4ad81ffd
#
_entry.id   a6317631db35c70bc2c9fe8b4ad81ffd
#
_cell.length_a   1.000
_cell.length_b   1.000
_cell.length_c   1.000
_cell.angle_alpha   90.00
_cell.angle_beta   90.00
_cell.angle_gamma   90.00
#
_symmetry.space_group_name_H-M   'P 1'
#
loop_
_entity.id
_entity.type
_entity.pdbx_description
1 polymer ?
#
loop_
_entity_poly.entity_id
_entity_poly.type
_entity_poly.pdbx_seq_one_letter_code
_entity_poly.pdbx_strand_id
1 'polypeptide(L)'
;MEFIADYGLFLLETLTIVLAVILVIAASSKISGGSEDPKGAIKITDLSKKFADQSKQVSVSVEAALADEKGSLLERLKKRFRKSSRDDSEKPSKKEKLAVVIEFKGDMKASQVAGLREEVSAILAMERKPDQVVLKLTSPGGLVHTYGLASSQLSRLRDANIPLCACVDTVAASGGYMMAVCADRIISAPFAVLGSIGVVAQIPNINRFLKNRDVDVELH
;
A
#
# COMPACT_ATOMS: atom_id res chain seq x y z
N MET A 1 12.75 -5.25 68.36
CA MET A 1 12.77 -3.97 67.56
C MET A 1 13.31 -4.18 66.15
N GLU A 2 14.12 -5.20 65.91
CA GLU A 2 14.66 -5.55 64.56
C GLU A 2 13.57 -5.94 63.56
N PHE A 3 12.58 -6.74 63.96
CA PHE A 3 11.49 -7.19 63.10
C PHE A 3 10.66 -6.03 62.49
N ILE A 4 10.45 -4.95 63.26
CA ILE A 4 9.72 -3.77 62.78
C ILE A 4 10.56 -2.97 61.78
N ALA A 5 11.91 -2.94 61.99
CA ALA A 5 12.84 -2.28 61.07
C ALA A 5 12.93 -3.04 59.74
N ASP A 6 13.03 -4.36 59.78
CA ASP A 6 13.09 -5.21 58.58
C ASP A 6 11.79 -5.16 57.75
N TYR A 7 10.67 -5.16 58.47
CA TYR A 7 9.35 -4.99 57.81
C TYR A 7 9.21 -3.60 57.17
N GLY A 8 9.71 -2.56 57.82
CA GLY A 8 9.74 -1.20 57.28
C GLY A 8 10.62 -1.07 56.05
N LEU A 9 11.79 -1.71 56.03
CA LEU A 9 12.66 -1.77 54.86
C LEU A 9 12.02 -2.50 53.71
N PHE A 10 11.42 -3.67 53.95
CA PHE A 10 10.69 -4.43 52.90
C PHE A 10 9.54 -3.63 52.29
N LEU A 11 8.78 -2.88 53.13
CA LEU A 11 7.66 -2.05 52.69
C LEU A 11 8.16 -0.88 51.82
N LEU A 12 9.31 -0.30 52.18
CA LEU A 12 9.97 0.77 51.40
C LEU A 12 10.44 0.26 50.02
N GLU A 13 11.10 -0.93 49.98
CA GLU A 13 11.52 -1.55 48.72
C GLU A 13 10.34 -1.90 47.81
N THR A 14 9.29 -2.49 48.35
CA THR A 14 8.10 -2.78 47.55
C THR A 14 7.42 -1.53 47.01
N LEU A 15 7.38 -0.45 47.80
CA LEU A 15 6.81 0.83 47.37
C LEU A 15 7.64 1.47 46.25
N THR A 16 8.96 1.40 46.32
CA THR A 16 9.85 1.92 45.27
C THR A 16 9.71 1.15 43.95
N ILE A 17 9.59 -0.18 44.03
CA ILE A 17 9.36 -1.03 42.84
C ILE A 17 8.00 -0.70 42.20
N VAL A 18 6.93 -0.59 42.98
CA VAL A 18 5.60 -0.24 42.49
C VAL A 18 5.62 1.14 41.83
N LEU A 19 6.29 2.11 42.43
CA LEU A 19 6.43 3.46 41.88
C LEU A 19 7.19 3.45 40.55
N ALA A 20 8.27 2.67 40.49
CA ALA A 20 9.04 2.51 39.24
C ALA A 20 8.20 1.88 38.13
N VAL A 21 7.41 0.84 38.43
CA VAL A 21 6.50 0.20 37.48
C VAL A 21 5.42 1.17 36.97
N ILE A 22 4.82 1.96 37.88
CA ILE A 22 3.85 2.98 37.51
C ILE A 22 4.48 4.04 36.59
N LEU A 23 5.70 4.48 36.87
CA LEU A 23 6.43 5.43 36.02
C LEU A 23 6.73 4.87 34.63
N VAL A 24 7.11 3.59 34.55
CA VAL A 24 7.35 2.92 33.26
C VAL A 24 6.04 2.80 32.47
N ILE A 25 4.93 2.43 33.10
CA ILE A 25 3.62 2.35 32.44
C ILE A 25 3.17 3.74 31.99
N ALA A 26 3.34 4.77 32.81
CA ALA A 26 3.00 6.15 32.47
C ALA A 26 3.88 6.72 31.32
N ALA A 27 5.14 6.35 31.28
CA ALA A 27 6.04 6.70 30.16
C ALA A 27 5.65 5.96 28.88
N SER A 28 5.32 4.67 28.96
CA SER A 28 4.87 3.86 27.83
C SER A 28 3.54 4.36 27.25
N SER A 29 2.60 4.79 28.09
CA SER A 29 1.32 5.34 27.66
C SER A 29 1.46 6.69 26.93
N LYS A 30 2.49 7.49 27.27
CA LYS A 30 2.81 8.72 26.52
C LYS A 30 3.42 8.46 25.14
N ILE A 31 4.11 7.34 24.97
CA ILE A 31 4.71 6.95 23.67
C ILE A 31 3.64 6.31 22.77
N SER A 32 2.61 5.69 23.33
CA SER A 32 1.46 5.10 22.61
C SER A 32 0.30 6.06 22.41
N GLY A 33 0.46 7.33 22.70
CA GLY A 33 -0.55 8.39 22.49
C GLY A 33 -0.73 8.72 21.00
N GLY A 34 -1.23 7.75 20.23
CA GLY A 34 -2.06 8.04 19.08
C GLY A 34 -3.30 8.76 19.61
N SER A 35 -3.53 9.99 19.14
CA SER A 35 -4.71 10.77 19.45
C SER A 35 -5.96 9.92 19.28
N GLU A 36 -6.58 9.47 20.36
CA GLU A 36 -7.98 9.02 20.31
C GLU A 36 -8.79 10.27 19.93
N ASP A 37 -9.22 10.32 18.67
CA ASP A 37 -10.24 11.26 18.26
C ASP A 37 -11.47 11.06 19.18
N PRO A 38 -12.04 12.11 19.76
CA PRO A 38 -13.17 11.99 20.65
C PRO A 38 -14.30 11.29 19.89
N LYS A 39 -14.83 10.20 20.48
CA LYS A 39 -15.93 9.41 19.91
C LYS A 39 -17.09 10.35 19.57
N GLY A 40 -17.36 10.54 18.27
CA GLY A 40 -18.44 11.39 17.76
C GLY A 40 -18.02 12.69 17.08
N ALA A 41 -16.74 13.02 17.00
CA ALA A 41 -16.29 14.18 16.22
C ALA A 41 -16.34 13.86 14.73
N ILE A 42 -17.12 14.62 13.97
CA ILE A 42 -17.13 14.55 12.51
C ILE A 42 -15.83 15.18 12.02
N LYS A 43 -14.89 14.36 11.54
CA LYS A 43 -13.67 14.84 10.91
C LYS A 43 -13.96 15.17 9.46
N ILE A 44 -14.12 16.46 9.14
CA ILE A 44 -14.26 16.92 7.78
C ILE A 44 -12.86 17.02 7.17
N THR A 45 -12.56 16.14 6.21
CA THR A 45 -11.31 16.17 5.45
C THR A 45 -11.63 16.53 4.00
N ASP A 46 -11.06 17.63 3.51
CA ASP A 46 -11.17 17.99 2.09
C ASP A 46 -10.28 17.04 1.27
N LEU A 47 -10.91 15.97 0.78
CA LEU A 47 -10.24 14.98 -0.05
C LEU A 47 -9.81 15.55 -1.40
N SER A 48 -10.57 16.50 -1.96
CA SER A 48 -10.24 17.13 -3.24
C SER A 48 -8.90 17.87 -3.16
N LYS A 49 -8.69 18.60 -2.06
CA LYS A 49 -7.42 19.31 -1.81
C LYS A 49 -6.28 18.33 -1.59
N LYS A 50 -6.50 17.27 -0.79
CA LYS A 50 -5.48 16.23 -0.57
C LYS A 50 -5.04 15.59 -1.88
N PHE A 51 -5.98 15.19 -2.74
CA PHE A 51 -5.67 14.57 -4.03
C PHE A 51 -5.05 15.56 -5.02
N ALA A 52 -5.45 16.83 -5.02
CA ALA A 52 -4.82 17.86 -5.84
C ALA A 52 -3.35 18.07 -5.45
N ASP A 53 -3.04 18.10 -4.16
CA ASP A 53 -1.67 18.26 -3.67
C ASP A 53 -0.80 17.04 -3.99
N GLN A 54 -1.35 15.82 -3.85
CA GLN A 54 -0.67 14.58 -4.25
C GLN A 54 -0.42 14.53 -5.77
N SER A 55 -1.40 14.90 -6.57
CA SER A 55 -1.27 14.97 -8.02
C SER A 55 -0.21 15.97 -8.46
N LYS A 56 -0.12 17.15 -7.82
CA LYS A 56 0.95 18.13 -8.06
C LYS A 56 2.33 17.57 -7.72
N GLN A 57 2.48 16.86 -6.60
CA GLN A 57 3.75 16.24 -6.23
C GLN A 57 4.18 15.19 -7.26
N VAL A 58 3.26 14.36 -7.74
CA VAL A 58 3.52 13.38 -8.80
C VAL A 58 3.91 14.10 -10.11
N SER A 59 3.17 15.13 -10.50
CA SER A 59 3.47 15.90 -11.72
C SER A 59 4.85 16.57 -11.66
N VAL A 60 5.21 17.20 -10.52
CA VAL A 60 6.54 17.79 -10.32
C VAL A 60 7.65 16.73 -10.38
N SER A 61 7.43 15.55 -9.79
CA SER A 61 8.40 14.46 -9.84
C SER A 61 8.57 13.93 -11.26
N VAL A 62 7.50 13.84 -12.02
CA VAL A 62 7.51 13.43 -13.43
C VAL A 62 8.22 14.48 -14.30
N GLU A 63 7.93 15.76 -14.10
CA GLU A 63 8.59 16.84 -14.82
C GLU A 63 10.08 16.92 -14.50
N ALA A 64 10.47 16.71 -13.23
CA ALA A 64 11.87 16.63 -12.83
C ALA A 64 12.59 15.45 -13.48
N ALA A 65 11.97 14.27 -13.51
CA ALA A 65 12.54 13.10 -14.19
C ALA A 65 12.69 13.30 -15.69
N LEU A 66 11.70 13.91 -16.36
CA LEU A 66 11.76 14.25 -17.77
C LEU A 66 12.79 15.36 -18.07
N ALA A 67 12.99 16.30 -17.15
CA ALA A 67 14.01 17.34 -17.29
C ALA A 67 15.43 16.78 -17.14
N ASP A 68 15.63 15.81 -16.24
CA ASP A 68 16.92 15.14 -16.04
C ASP A 68 17.30 14.30 -17.26
N GLU A 69 16.34 13.62 -17.87
CA GLU A 69 16.53 12.87 -19.12
C GLU A 69 16.86 13.81 -20.30
N LYS A 70 16.20 14.97 -20.38
CA LYS A 70 16.52 16.02 -21.37
C LYS A 70 17.92 16.62 -21.17
N GLY A 71 18.33 16.84 -19.92
CA GLY A 71 19.67 17.31 -19.58
C GLY A 71 20.75 16.32 -20.04
N SER A 72 20.57 15.05 -19.77
CA SER A 72 21.46 13.97 -20.22
C SER A 72 21.50 13.82 -21.75
N LEU A 73 20.37 13.96 -22.43
CA LEU A 73 20.27 13.94 -23.90
C LEU A 73 20.93 15.17 -24.55
N LEU A 74 20.75 16.37 -23.94
CA LEU A 74 21.40 17.59 -24.42
C LEU A 74 22.93 17.54 -24.31
N GLU A 75 23.47 16.96 -23.23
CA GLU A 75 24.91 16.73 -23.11
C GLU A 75 25.43 15.71 -24.13
N ARG A 76 24.69 14.62 -24.35
CA ARG A 76 25.01 13.62 -25.38
C ARG A 76 24.90 14.20 -26.77
N LEU A 77 23.93 15.06 -27.05
CA LEU A 77 23.77 15.77 -28.32
C LEU A 77 24.85 16.83 -28.49
N LYS A 78 25.20 17.64 -27.50
CA LYS A 78 26.33 18.60 -27.57
C LYS A 78 27.65 17.89 -27.87
N LYS A 79 27.87 16.70 -27.32
CA LYS A 79 29.04 15.88 -27.62
C LYS A 79 29.04 15.31 -29.07
N ARG A 80 27.85 15.04 -29.63
CA ARG A 80 27.69 14.57 -31.03
C ARG A 80 27.70 15.71 -32.04
N PHE A 81 27.13 16.87 -31.74
CA PHE A 81 27.10 18.04 -32.63
C PHE A 81 28.47 18.70 -32.83
N ARG A 82 29.44 18.41 -32.01
CA ARG A 82 30.81 18.85 -32.20
C ARG A 82 31.54 18.11 -33.33
N LYS A 83 30.90 17.15 -33.99
CA LYS A 83 31.53 16.29 -35.00
C LYS A 83 30.75 16.11 -36.30
N SER A 84 29.69 16.82 -36.57
CA SER A 84 29.07 16.77 -37.93
C SER A 84 28.12 17.94 -38.14
N SER A 85 28.56 18.90 -38.96
CA SER A 85 27.68 19.80 -39.67
C SER A 85 27.20 19.09 -40.95
N ARG A 86 25.88 19.20 -41.19
CA ARG A 86 25.09 18.84 -42.38
C ARG A 86 24.24 17.59 -42.20
N ASP A 87 22.98 17.76 -41.91
CA ASP A 87 21.88 17.55 -42.85
C ASP A 87 20.53 17.84 -42.15
N ASP A 88 19.73 18.75 -42.73
CA ASP A 88 18.37 19.06 -42.32
C ASP A 88 17.45 17.91 -42.71
N SER A 89 16.89 17.23 -41.73
CA SER A 89 15.63 16.53 -41.87
C SER A 89 14.91 16.57 -40.51
N GLU A 90 13.82 17.33 -40.45
CA GLU A 90 12.86 17.36 -39.37
C GLU A 90 12.42 15.95 -39.05
N LYS A 91 12.92 15.42 -37.94
CA LYS A 91 12.31 14.22 -37.30
C LYS A 91 11.07 14.67 -36.54
N PRO A 92 9.90 14.05 -36.77
CA PRO A 92 8.72 14.37 -36.02
C PRO A 92 9.01 14.17 -34.52
N SER A 93 8.70 15.18 -33.73
CA SER A 93 8.86 15.14 -32.27
C SER A 93 8.04 13.94 -31.75
N LYS A 94 8.71 12.85 -31.41
CA LYS A 94 8.07 11.74 -30.68
C LYS A 94 7.52 12.33 -29.38
N LYS A 95 6.20 12.43 -29.25
CA LYS A 95 5.57 12.75 -27.97
C LYS A 95 6.15 11.79 -26.93
N GLU A 96 6.81 12.33 -25.92
CA GLU A 96 7.35 11.54 -24.81
C GLU A 96 6.20 10.81 -24.15
N LYS A 97 6.28 9.49 -24.09
CA LYS A 97 5.28 8.64 -23.41
C LYS A 97 5.52 8.69 -21.92
N LEU A 98 4.46 8.85 -21.17
CA LEU A 98 4.45 8.86 -19.70
C LEU A 98 3.96 7.51 -19.19
N ALA A 99 4.82 6.78 -18.48
CA ALA A 99 4.43 5.58 -17.75
C ALA A 99 4.57 5.82 -16.25
N VAL A 100 3.55 5.45 -15.49
CA VAL A 100 3.57 5.50 -14.03
C VAL A 100 3.69 4.08 -13.49
N VAL A 101 4.63 3.86 -12.58
CA VAL A 101 4.83 2.56 -11.93
C VAL A 101 4.31 2.62 -10.50
N ILE A 102 3.45 1.69 -10.16
CA ILE A 102 2.97 1.46 -8.80
C ILE A 102 3.41 0.07 -8.33
N GLU A 103 3.73 -0.07 -7.07
CA GLU A 103 4.17 -1.35 -6.50
C GLU A 103 3.18 -1.86 -5.46
N PHE A 104 2.79 -3.13 -5.55
CA PHE A 104 1.96 -3.79 -4.55
C PHE A 104 2.62 -5.09 -4.08
N LYS A 105 2.98 -5.11 -2.79
CA LYS A 105 3.47 -6.32 -2.09
C LYS A 105 2.37 -6.78 -1.14
N GLY A 106 1.65 -7.82 -1.56
CA GLY A 106 0.51 -8.34 -0.82
C GLY A 106 0.91 -9.22 0.35
N ASP A 107 0.24 -9.00 1.47
CA ASP A 107 0.20 -9.86 2.62
C ASP A 107 -1.21 -10.49 2.78
N MET A 108 -1.41 -11.32 3.80
CA MET A 108 -2.71 -11.97 4.07
C MET A 108 -3.88 -10.98 4.17
N LYS A 109 -3.64 -9.76 4.70
CA LYS A 109 -4.66 -8.73 4.92
C LYS A 109 -4.72 -7.68 3.81
N ALA A 110 -3.85 -7.78 2.79
CA ALA A 110 -3.67 -6.74 1.78
C ALA A 110 -3.42 -5.35 2.40
N SER A 111 -2.51 -5.27 3.36
CA SER A 111 -2.28 -4.05 4.16
C SER A 111 -1.98 -2.81 3.32
N GLN A 112 -1.43 -2.97 2.12
CA GLN A 112 -1.12 -1.87 1.21
C GLN A 112 -2.34 -1.32 0.44
N VAL A 113 -3.53 -1.87 0.63
CA VAL A 113 -4.73 -1.44 -0.12
C VAL A 113 -5.07 0.04 0.07
N ALA A 114 -4.79 0.59 1.25
CA ALA A 114 -5.02 2.01 1.53
C ALA A 114 -4.06 2.90 0.71
N GLY A 115 -2.78 2.53 0.64
CA GLY A 115 -1.80 3.20 -0.21
C GLY A 115 -2.14 3.10 -1.68
N LEU A 116 -2.47 1.90 -2.17
CA LEU A 116 -2.91 1.68 -3.55
C LEU A 116 -4.10 2.58 -3.93
N ARG A 117 -5.08 2.75 -3.02
CA ARG A 117 -6.21 3.66 -3.24
C ARG A 117 -5.77 5.10 -3.43
N GLU A 118 -4.81 5.56 -2.62
CA GLU A 118 -4.28 6.92 -2.72
C GLU A 118 -3.49 7.10 -4.01
N GLU A 119 -2.64 6.16 -4.38
CA GLU A 119 -1.86 6.17 -5.63
C GLU A 119 -2.78 6.20 -6.86
N VAL A 120 -3.77 5.32 -6.92
CA VAL A 120 -4.75 5.29 -8.02
C VAL A 120 -5.54 6.61 -8.09
N SER A 121 -5.94 7.17 -6.94
CA SER A 121 -6.67 8.43 -6.91
C SER A 121 -5.80 9.61 -7.36
N ALA A 122 -4.53 9.62 -6.99
CA ALA A 122 -3.57 10.61 -7.45
C ALA A 122 -3.38 10.54 -8.98
N ILE A 123 -3.21 9.34 -9.54
CA ILE A 123 -3.09 9.12 -10.99
C ILE A 123 -4.36 9.61 -11.72
N LEU A 124 -5.53 9.30 -11.17
CA LEU A 124 -6.80 9.75 -11.75
C LEU A 124 -7.02 11.27 -11.65
N ALA A 125 -6.37 11.94 -10.69
CA ALA A 125 -6.44 13.39 -10.53
C ALA A 125 -5.39 14.16 -11.37
N MET A 126 -4.43 13.48 -12.02
CA MET A 126 -3.43 14.13 -12.85
C MET A 126 -4.10 14.86 -14.03
N GLU A 127 -3.66 16.07 -14.35
CA GLU A 127 -4.11 16.82 -15.54
C GLU A 127 -3.73 16.06 -16.83
N ARG A 128 -2.46 15.67 -16.94
CA ARG A 128 -1.99 14.77 -17.99
C ARG A 128 -2.09 13.34 -17.53
N LYS A 129 -3.01 12.59 -18.10
CA LYS A 129 -3.13 11.15 -17.82
C LYS A 129 -1.90 10.41 -18.35
N PRO A 130 -1.40 9.39 -17.65
CA PRO A 130 -0.32 8.55 -18.16
C PRO A 130 -0.78 7.75 -19.38
N ASP A 131 0.14 7.51 -20.28
CA ASP A 131 -0.08 6.62 -21.44
C ASP A 131 -0.20 5.15 -21.02
N GLN A 132 0.37 4.81 -19.85
CA GLN A 132 0.30 3.48 -19.26
C GLN A 132 0.57 3.52 -17.75
N VAL A 133 -0.10 2.68 -16.99
CA VAL A 133 0.25 2.34 -15.61
C VAL A 133 0.82 0.93 -15.58
N VAL A 134 1.95 0.76 -14.90
CA VAL A 134 2.59 -0.53 -14.65
C VAL A 134 2.44 -0.89 -13.20
N LEU A 135 1.74 -1.98 -12.92
CA LEU A 135 1.61 -2.54 -11.58
C LEU A 135 2.70 -3.61 -11.37
N LYS A 136 3.70 -3.31 -10.56
CA LYS A 136 4.63 -4.32 -10.07
C LYS A 136 3.98 -5.09 -8.93
N LEU A 137 3.59 -6.33 -9.18
CA LEU A 137 2.76 -7.12 -8.29
C LEU A 137 3.53 -8.32 -7.74
N THR A 138 3.56 -8.43 -6.42
CA THR A 138 4.04 -9.62 -5.71
C THR A 138 3.05 -9.95 -4.61
N SER A 139 2.26 -11.02 -4.74
CA SER A 139 1.27 -11.37 -3.74
C SER A 139 0.88 -12.84 -3.78
N PRO A 140 0.94 -13.55 -2.64
CA PRO A 140 0.41 -14.91 -2.51
C PRO A 140 -1.14 -14.93 -2.40
N GLY A 141 -1.79 -13.77 -2.30
CA GLY A 141 -3.20 -13.66 -1.97
C GLY A 141 -3.49 -13.61 -0.48
N GLY A 142 -4.75 -13.69 -0.11
CA GLY A 142 -5.21 -13.58 1.28
C GLY A 142 -6.72 -13.42 1.40
N LEU A 143 -7.17 -12.57 2.32
CA LEU A 143 -8.59 -12.36 2.60
C LEU A 143 -9.33 -11.83 1.37
N VAL A 144 -10.39 -12.54 0.96
CA VAL A 144 -11.12 -12.26 -0.27
C VAL A 144 -11.65 -10.82 -0.35
N HIS A 145 -12.22 -10.31 0.75
CA HIS A 145 -12.80 -8.97 0.77
C HIS A 145 -11.75 -7.86 0.65
N THR A 146 -10.54 -8.03 1.22
CA THR A 146 -9.47 -7.02 1.12
C THR A 146 -8.83 -7.01 -0.27
N TYR A 147 -8.63 -8.19 -0.86
CA TYR A 147 -8.14 -8.30 -2.23
C TYR A 147 -9.18 -7.89 -3.26
N GLY A 148 -10.47 -8.14 -2.98
CA GLY A 148 -11.57 -7.59 -3.80
C GLY A 148 -11.55 -6.06 -3.80
N LEU A 149 -11.31 -5.44 -2.65
CA LEU A 149 -11.14 -3.99 -2.55
C LEU A 149 -9.91 -3.49 -3.33
N ALA A 150 -8.77 -4.20 -3.24
CA ALA A 150 -7.57 -3.87 -4.02
C ALA A 150 -7.85 -3.95 -5.53
N SER A 151 -8.50 -5.02 -5.98
CA SER A 151 -8.88 -5.22 -7.38
C SER A 151 -9.82 -4.12 -7.87
N SER A 152 -10.78 -3.70 -7.04
CA SER A 152 -11.70 -2.61 -7.40
C SER A 152 -10.97 -1.27 -7.58
N GLN A 153 -9.88 -1.02 -6.85
CA GLN A 153 -9.06 0.17 -7.09
C GLN A 153 -8.39 0.13 -8.48
N LEU A 154 -7.86 -1.02 -8.89
CA LEU A 154 -7.25 -1.19 -10.21
C LEU A 154 -8.27 -1.04 -11.34
N SER A 155 -9.50 -1.55 -11.15
CA SER A 155 -10.58 -1.37 -12.12
C SER A 155 -10.89 0.10 -12.42
N ARG A 156 -10.72 1.01 -11.44
CA ARG A 156 -10.90 2.45 -11.65
C ARG A 156 -9.98 3.02 -12.73
N LEU A 157 -8.75 2.49 -12.87
CA LEU A 157 -7.83 2.90 -13.94
C LEU A 157 -8.38 2.48 -15.30
N ARG A 158 -8.88 1.25 -15.42
CA ARG A 158 -9.48 0.74 -16.64
C ARG A 158 -10.76 1.52 -17.02
N ASP A 159 -11.62 1.81 -16.04
CA ASP A 159 -12.83 2.60 -16.25
C ASP A 159 -12.51 4.03 -16.73
N ALA A 160 -11.34 4.56 -16.37
CA ALA A 160 -10.80 5.82 -16.86
C ALA A 160 -10.04 5.70 -18.19
N ASN A 161 -10.06 4.53 -18.85
CA ASN A 161 -9.34 4.23 -20.08
C ASN A 161 -7.81 4.44 -19.99
N ILE A 162 -7.24 4.20 -18.82
CA ILE A 162 -5.78 4.22 -18.61
C ILE A 162 -5.27 2.79 -18.72
N PRO A 163 -4.44 2.47 -19.72
CA PRO A 163 -3.93 1.12 -19.91
C PRO A 163 -3.14 0.64 -18.69
N LEU A 164 -3.48 -0.54 -18.17
CA LEU A 164 -2.84 -1.15 -17.01
C LEU A 164 -2.07 -2.42 -17.43
N CYS A 165 -0.81 -2.50 -17.06
CA CYS A 165 0.02 -3.68 -17.25
C CYS A 165 0.47 -4.23 -15.90
N ALA A 166 0.14 -5.46 -15.57
CA ALA A 166 0.64 -6.13 -14.37
C ALA A 166 1.94 -6.88 -14.68
N CYS A 167 3.00 -6.58 -13.93
CA CYS A 167 4.28 -7.26 -13.99
C CYS A 167 4.48 -8.12 -12.73
N VAL A 168 4.71 -9.41 -12.93
CA VAL A 168 4.83 -10.40 -11.86
C VAL A 168 6.19 -11.09 -11.94
N ASP A 169 7.07 -10.79 -10.99
CA ASP A 169 8.42 -11.40 -10.96
C ASP A 169 8.42 -12.77 -10.28
N THR A 170 7.61 -12.96 -9.22
CA THR A 170 7.66 -14.17 -8.38
C THR A 170 6.31 -14.83 -8.22
N VAL A 171 5.29 -14.11 -7.73
CA VAL A 171 3.98 -14.70 -7.43
C VAL A 171 2.85 -13.67 -7.55
N ALA A 172 1.76 -14.10 -8.19
CA ALA A 172 0.45 -13.46 -8.10
C ALA A 172 -0.59 -14.58 -8.03
N ALA A 173 -0.91 -15.01 -6.82
CA ALA A 173 -1.79 -16.14 -6.57
C ALA A 173 -3.05 -15.73 -5.81
N SER A 174 -4.16 -16.47 -6.00
CA SER A 174 -5.43 -16.23 -5.31
C SER A 174 -5.86 -14.75 -5.43
N GLY A 175 -5.99 -14.01 -4.32
CA GLY A 175 -6.29 -12.58 -4.34
C GLY A 175 -5.28 -11.75 -5.15
N GLY A 176 -3.99 -12.13 -5.17
CA GLY A 176 -2.98 -11.49 -6.03
C GLY A 176 -3.28 -11.72 -7.51
N TYR A 177 -3.74 -12.90 -7.89
CA TYR A 177 -4.17 -13.16 -9.26
C TYR A 177 -5.46 -12.40 -9.61
N MET A 178 -6.39 -12.25 -8.65
CA MET A 178 -7.58 -11.41 -8.82
C MET A 178 -7.19 -9.95 -9.16
N MET A 179 -6.13 -9.43 -8.55
CA MET A 179 -5.60 -8.11 -8.90
C MET A 179 -4.95 -8.11 -10.29
N ALA A 180 -4.17 -9.14 -10.63
CA ALA A 180 -3.48 -9.22 -11.91
C ALA A 180 -4.44 -9.22 -13.10
N VAL A 181 -5.58 -9.93 -13.00
CA VAL A 181 -6.57 -10.01 -14.09
C VAL A 181 -7.37 -8.71 -14.29
N CYS A 182 -7.25 -7.73 -13.41
CA CYS A 182 -7.78 -6.39 -13.66
C CYS A 182 -6.98 -5.62 -14.72
N ALA A 183 -5.74 -6.06 -15.02
CA ALA A 183 -4.88 -5.43 -16.01
C ALA A 183 -5.24 -5.86 -17.44
N ASP A 184 -5.00 -4.96 -18.40
CA ASP A 184 -5.16 -5.25 -19.83
C ASP A 184 -4.10 -6.24 -20.34
N ARG A 185 -2.95 -6.25 -19.67
CA ARG A 185 -1.83 -7.14 -19.98
C ARG A 185 -1.15 -7.62 -18.71
N ILE A 186 -0.82 -8.92 -18.68
CA ILE A 186 0.00 -9.51 -17.62
C ILE A 186 1.33 -9.93 -18.26
N ILE A 187 2.43 -9.49 -17.65
CA ILE A 187 3.80 -9.92 -17.99
C ILE A 187 4.35 -10.63 -16.76
N SER A 188 4.79 -11.85 -16.92
CA SER A 188 5.34 -12.64 -15.82
C SER A 188 6.74 -13.15 -16.15
N ALA A 189 7.56 -13.29 -15.09
CA ALA A 189 8.80 -14.04 -15.22
C ALA A 189 8.51 -15.52 -15.56
N PRO A 190 9.40 -16.23 -16.23
CA PRO A 190 9.17 -17.62 -16.69
C PRO A 190 8.79 -18.59 -15.56
N PHE A 191 9.28 -18.38 -14.35
CA PHE A 191 9.02 -19.21 -13.18
C PHE A 191 8.10 -18.55 -12.15
N ALA A 192 7.43 -17.45 -12.51
CA ALA A 192 6.46 -16.83 -11.62
C ALA A 192 5.24 -17.72 -11.43
N VAL A 193 4.76 -17.81 -10.20
CA VAL A 193 3.54 -18.55 -9.85
C VAL A 193 2.33 -17.65 -10.08
N LEU A 194 1.45 -18.07 -10.98
CA LEU A 194 0.21 -17.36 -11.33
C LEU A 194 -0.98 -18.28 -11.15
N GLY A 195 -2.13 -17.74 -10.69
CA GLY A 195 -3.38 -18.51 -10.59
C GLY A 195 -3.77 -18.81 -9.16
N SER A 196 -3.91 -20.10 -8.80
CA SER A 196 -4.46 -20.53 -7.50
C SER A 196 -5.84 -19.92 -7.25
N ILE A 197 -6.75 -20.10 -8.22
CA ILE A 197 -8.12 -19.55 -8.17
C ILE A 197 -8.94 -20.45 -7.24
N GLY A 198 -9.45 -19.88 -6.16
CA GLY A 198 -10.32 -20.58 -5.23
C GLY A 198 -10.49 -19.82 -3.91
N VAL A 199 -11.53 -20.20 -3.17
CA VAL A 199 -11.82 -19.67 -1.84
C VAL A 199 -11.91 -20.85 -0.89
N VAL A 200 -11.18 -20.79 0.21
CA VAL A 200 -11.23 -21.77 1.30
C VAL A 200 -11.91 -21.12 2.50
N ALA A 201 -12.96 -21.73 3.00
CA ALA A 201 -13.59 -21.35 4.25
C ALA A 201 -13.43 -22.49 5.26
N GLN A 202 -12.91 -22.19 6.43
CA GLN A 202 -12.82 -23.15 7.54
C GLN A 202 -13.87 -22.78 8.59
N ILE A 203 -14.85 -23.65 8.77
CA ILE A 203 -15.90 -23.48 9.76
C ILE A 203 -15.73 -24.58 10.81
N PRO A 204 -15.25 -24.27 12.02
CA PRO A 204 -15.13 -25.25 13.08
C PRO A 204 -16.53 -25.72 13.53
N ASN A 205 -16.77 -27.03 13.52
CA ASN A 205 -17.99 -27.59 14.05
C ASN A 205 -17.80 -27.88 15.55
N ILE A 206 -18.28 -26.99 16.37
CA ILE A 206 -18.21 -27.09 17.85
C ILE A 206 -19.49 -27.66 18.47
N ASN A 207 -20.46 -28.11 17.67
CA ASN A 207 -21.76 -28.59 18.16
C ASN A 207 -21.63 -29.70 19.22
N ARG A 208 -20.78 -30.70 18.96
CA ARG A 208 -20.56 -31.80 19.92
C ARG A 208 -19.92 -31.32 21.21
N PHE A 209 -19.02 -30.34 21.14
CA PHE A 209 -18.38 -29.77 22.32
C PHE A 209 -19.39 -29.00 23.19
N LEU A 210 -20.29 -28.24 22.56
CA LEU A 210 -21.34 -27.48 23.24
C LEU A 210 -22.36 -28.42 23.86
N LYS A 211 -22.86 -29.44 23.14
CA LYS A 211 -23.78 -30.44 23.64
C LYS A 211 -23.25 -31.21 24.88
N ASN A 212 -21.97 -31.54 24.87
CA ASN A 212 -21.34 -32.20 26.01
C ASN A 212 -21.25 -31.31 27.26
N ARG A 213 -21.58 -30.03 27.14
CA ARG A 213 -21.59 -29.04 28.23
C ARG A 213 -22.96 -28.46 28.50
N ASP A 214 -24.01 -29.11 27.98
CA ASP A 214 -25.41 -28.70 28.12
C ASP A 214 -25.66 -27.26 27.64
N VAL A 215 -24.96 -26.86 26.57
CA VAL A 215 -25.14 -25.54 25.91
C VAL A 215 -25.87 -25.76 24.60
N ASP A 216 -27.10 -25.25 24.52
CA ASP A 216 -27.89 -25.21 23.29
C ASP A 216 -27.69 -23.89 22.56
N VAL A 217 -27.60 -23.94 21.23
CA VAL A 217 -27.52 -22.75 20.37
C VAL A 217 -28.88 -22.58 19.68
N GLU A 218 -29.61 -21.57 20.06
CA GLU A 218 -30.86 -21.17 19.43
C GLU A 218 -30.60 -20.06 18.40
N LEU A 219 -31.16 -20.22 17.20
CA LEU A 219 -31.15 -19.21 16.15
C LEU A 219 -32.54 -18.56 16.13
N HIS A 220 -32.59 -17.27 16.40
CA HIS A 220 -33.79 -16.45 16.30
C HIS A 220 -33.81 -15.62 15.03
#